data_76cf54dcabed5d63884e978ba9acdb06
#
_entry.id   76cf54dcabed5d63884e978ba9acdb06
#
_cell.length_a   1.000
_cell.length_b   1.000
_cell.length_c   1.000
_cell.angle_alpha   90.00
_cell.angle_beta   90.00
_cell.angle_gamma   90.00
#
_symmetry.space_group_name_H-M   'P 1'
#
loop_
_entity.id
_entity.type
_entity.pdbx_description
1 polymer ?
#
loop_
_entity_poly.entity_id
_entity_poly.type
_entity_poly.pdbx_seq_one_letter_code
_entity_poly.pdbx_strand_id
1 'polypeptide(L)'
;MNEKHTAVLLLAHGSPESVEDVTAFLLRVTGGRPLPPEAIEEVKHRYALVGRSPLTEITLDQGRLLQEKLRMPVYVGMRNWRPFISQTLRQMVTDGIDHAIVICLAPHNSRTSVGLYRNSLAKCTDPELSFDFVESWHDQPRLIQAFAEKLVSGREKANGEAGGSLPVIFTAHSVPQRTILEGDPYETQALETAELVAAAASLERSEWRLAFQSQGMSGGAWLGPTVEATILDLKRSGYSGVFIQPIGFLCDHIEVLYDIDIVFRQLAEKEGMRLWRAGSLNDSPLLISALEELVRSRLDAPRQTQ
;
A
#
# COMPACT_ATOMS: atom_id res chain seq x y z
N MET A 1 -38.45 11.05 0.70
CA MET A 1 -37.32 10.09 0.72
C MET A 1 -36.14 10.87 1.27
N ASN A 2 -35.61 10.49 2.45
CA ASN A 2 -34.41 11.15 2.98
C ASN A 2 -33.29 10.92 1.96
N GLU A 3 -32.75 12.00 1.39
CA GLU A 3 -31.50 11.92 0.62
C GLU A 3 -30.44 11.40 1.59
N LYS A 4 -29.88 10.21 1.29
CA LYS A 4 -28.78 9.66 2.09
C LYS A 4 -27.59 10.61 1.99
N HIS A 5 -27.11 11.06 3.14
CA HIS A 5 -25.88 11.86 3.19
C HIS A 5 -24.67 10.93 2.99
N THR A 6 -24.21 10.85 1.74
CA THR A 6 -23.12 9.97 1.32
C THR A 6 -21.76 10.64 1.50
N ALA A 7 -20.81 9.90 2.03
CA ALA A 7 -19.40 10.31 2.13
C ALA A 7 -18.46 9.22 1.59
N VAL A 8 -17.18 9.56 1.44
CA VAL A 8 -16.12 8.59 1.20
C VAL A 8 -15.37 8.31 2.49
N LEU A 9 -15.03 7.06 2.75
CA LEU A 9 -14.15 6.65 3.83
C LEU A 9 -12.90 5.97 3.27
N LEU A 10 -11.77 6.65 3.37
CA LEU A 10 -10.46 6.08 3.03
C LEU A 10 -9.90 5.35 4.25
N LEU A 11 -9.49 4.10 4.06
CA LEU A 11 -8.91 3.27 5.10
C LEU A 11 -7.42 3.04 4.86
N ALA A 12 -6.61 3.25 5.90
CA ALA A 12 -5.17 3.07 5.86
C ALA A 12 -4.64 2.33 7.10
N HIS A 13 -3.39 1.86 7.01
CA HIS A 13 -2.75 1.12 8.10
C HIS A 13 -2.52 2.00 9.34
N GLY A 14 -2.08 3.24 9.12
CA GLY A 14 -1.56 4.12 10.15
C GLY A 14 -0.10 3.84 10.48
N SER A 15 0.58 4.83 11.00
CA SER A 15 1.99 4.75 11.40
C SER A 15 2.21 5.59 12.66
N PRO A 16 3.10 5.17 13.59
CA PRO A 16 3.44 5.99 14.76
C PRO A 16 4.11 7.29 14.32
N GLU A 17 3.93 8.33 15.10
CA GLU A 17 4.46 9.67 14.80
C GLU A 17 5.88 9.86 15.33
N SER A 18 6.27 9.03 16.32
CA SER A 18 7.59 9.08 16.95
C SER A 18 8.08 7.67 17.32
N VAL A 19 9.36 7.55 17.65
CA VAL A 19 9.95 6.28 18.12
C VAL A 19 9.31 5.82 19.43
N GLU A 20 8.93 6.75 20.30
CA GLU A 20 8.27 6.48 21.58
C GLU A 20 6.91 5.80 21.40
N ASP A 21 6.21 6.12 20.33
CA ASP A 21 4.89 5.59 19.97
C ASP A 21 4.94 4.15 19.41
N VAL A 22 6.12 3.68 18.98
CA VAL A 22 6.28 2.37 18.32
C VAL A 22 5.75 1.23 19.15
N THR A 23 6.00 1.20 20.46
CA THR A 23 5.53 0.13 21.35
C THR A 23 3.99 0.07 21.38
N ALA A 24 3.33 1.22 21.51
CA ALA A 24 1.86 1.31 21.52
C ALA A 24 1.27 0.94 20.15
N PHE A 25 1.92 1.34 19.07
CA PHE A 25 1.54 1.00 17.71
C PHE A 25 1.64 -0.52 17.46
N LEU A 26 2.75 -1.15 17.81
CA LEU A 26 2.96 -2.59 17.63
C LEU A 26 1.94 -3.43 18.42
N LEU A 27 1.58 -3.01 19.62
CA LEU A 27 0.55 -3.68 20.41
C LEU A 27 -0.81 -3.68 19.68
N ARG A 28 -1.12 -2.62 18.93
CA ARG A 28 -2.34 -2.56 18.11
C ARG A 28 -2.24 -3.43 16.86
N VAL A 29 -1.09 -3.40 16.18
CA VAL A 29 -0.83 -4.25 15.00
C VAL A 29 -1.01 -5.73 15.33
N THR A 30 -0.55 -6.15 16.52
CA THR A 30 -0.64 -7.54 16.99
C THR A 30 -1.99 -7.90 17.64
N GLY A 31 -2.95 -6.96 17.67
CA GLY A 31 -4.25 -7.18 18.31
C GLY A 31 -4.17 -7.33 19.83
N GLY A 32 -3.25 -6.61 20.47
CA GLY A 32 -3.05 -6.61 21.93
C GLY A 32 -2.05 -7.68 22.43
N ARG A 33 -1.47 -8.49 21.54
CA ARG A 33 -0.44 -9.46 21.94
C ARG A 33 0.91 -8.77 22.04
N PRO A 34 1.59 -8.85 23.21
CA PRO A 34 2.92 -8.25 23.35
C PRO A 34 3.93 -8.97 22.45
N LEU A 35 4.88 -8.20 21.93
CA LEU A 35 6.03 -8.70 21.20
C LEU A 35 7.23 -8.85 22.14
N PRO A 36 8.20 -9.71 21.79
CA PRO A 36 9.48 -9.76 22.49
C PRO A 36 10.17 -8.38 22.51
N PRO A 37 10.84 -7.99 23.60
CA PRO A 37 11.52 -6.70 23.70
C PRO A 37 12.48 -6.43 22.53
N GLU A 38 13.22 -7.45 22.10
CA GLU A 38 14.19 -7.36 21.00
C GLU A 38 13.50 -6.98 19.67
N ALA A 39 12.30 -7.51 19.43
CA ALA A 39 11.53 -7.17 18.24
C ALA A 39 11.00 -5.73 18.29
N ILE A 40 10.63 -5.24 19.48
CA ILE A 40 10.21 -3.85 19.66
C ILE A 40 11.39 -2.90 19.41
N GLU A 41 12.57 -3.20 19.99
CA GLU A 41 13.76 -2.38 19.81
C GLU A 41 14.26 -2.39 18.35
N GLU A 42 14.15 -3.51 17.65
CA GLU A 42 14.45 -3.57 16.23
C GLU A 42 13.53 -2.63 15.41
N VAL A 43 12.23 -2.62 15.68
CA VAL A 43 11.32 -1.70 14.98
C VAL A 43 11.60 -0.26 15.36
N LYS A 44 11.86 0.05 16.62
CA LYS A 44 12.29 1.40 17.04
C LYS A 44 13.55 1.86 16.32
N HIS A 45 14.54 0.96 16.17
CA HIS A 45 15.76 1.24 15.44
C HIS A 45 15.47 1.61 13.97
N ARG A 46 14.57 0.88 13.29
CA ARG A 46 14.13 1.21 11.93
C ARG A 46 13.54 2.60 11.84
N TYR A 47 12.63 2.95 12.77
CA TYR A 47 12.05 4.29 12.83
C TYR A 47 13.11 5.37 13.16
N ALA A 48 14.09 5.08 14.02
CA ALA A 48 15.17 6.01 14.31
C ALA A 48 16.06 6.29 13.09
N LEU A 49 16.29 5.30 12.22
CA LEU A 49 17.08 5.45 10.99
C LEU A 49 16.34 6.22 9.91
N VAL A 50 15.06 5.96 9.74
CA VAL A 50 14.22 6.60 8.71
C VAL A 50 13.75 7.99 9.17
N GLY A 51 13.65 8.19 10.48
CA GLY A 51 12.94 9.31 11.07
C GLY A 51 11.44 9.06 11.15
N ARG A 52 10.64 10.10 10.99
CA ARG A 52 9.17 10.00 11.00
C ARG A 52 8.64 9.37 9.72
N SER A 53 7.76 8.37 9.84
CA SER A 53 7.03 7.85 8.69
C SER A 53 6.01 8.88 8.18
N PRO A 54 6.02 9.24 6.89
CA PRO A 54 5.13 10.26 6.35
C PRO A 54 3.72 9.72 6.03
N LEU A 55 3.44 8.43 6.26
CA LEU A 55 2.20 7.76 5.87
C LEU A 55 0.95 8.49 6.32
N THR A 56 0.89 8.91 7.58
CA THR A 56 -0.29 9.58 8.15
C THR A 56 -0.57 10.91 7.46
N GLU A 57 0.45 11.75 7.29
CA GLU A 57 0.35 13.03 6.60
C GLU A 57 -0.11 12.86 5.15
N ILE A 58 0.59 11.99 4.40
CA ILE A 58 0.27 11.71 2.99
C ILE A 58 -1.17 11.21 2.86
N THR A 59 -1.60 10.30 3.75
CA THR A 59 -2.98 9.77 3.72
C THR A 59 -4.02 10.86 3.96
N LEU A 60 -3.78 11.77 4.91
CA LEU A 60 -4.66 12.91 5.17
C LEU A 60 -4.72 13.87 3.97
N ASP A 61 -3.58 14.13 3.33
CA ASP A 61 -3.52 14.94 2.10
C ASP A 61 -4.25 14.27 0.93
N GLN A 62 -4.13 12.95 0.76
CA GLN A 62 -4.93 12.19 -0.22
C GLN A 62 -6.44 12.38 0.03
N GLY A 63 -6.87 12.29 1.28
CA GLY A 63 -8.28 12.54 1.66
C GLY A 63 -8.73 13.95 1.32
N ARG A 64 -7.94 14.96 1.68
CA ARG A 64 -8.23 16.38 1.39
C ARG A 64 -8.31 16.64 -0.12
N LEU A 65 -7.34 16.18 -0.90
CA LEU A 65 -7.31 16.36 -2.35
C LEU A 65 -8.48 15.66 -3.04
N LEU A 66 -8.86 14.46 -2.57
CA LEU A 66 -10.02 13.75 -3.08
C LEU A 66 -11.32 14.50 -2.75
N GLN A 67 -11.46 15.04 -1.53
CA GLN A 67 -12.60 15.85 -1.13
C GLN A 67 -12.78 17.08 -2.02
N GLU A 68 -11.69 17.81 -2.28
CA GLU A 68 -11.68 18.97 -3.17
C GLU A 68 -12.17 18.60 -4.58
N LYS A 69 -11.71 17.46 -5.09
CA LYS A 69 -12.02 16.98 -6.43
C LYS A 69 -13.46 16.47 -6.57
N LEU A 70 -13.96 15.75 -5.57
CA LEU A 70 -15.32 15.21 -5.55
C LEU A 70 -16.37 16.24 -5.14
N ARG A 71 -16.00 17.25 -4.35
CA ARG A 71 -16.90 18.21 -3.68
C ARG A 71 -17.93 17.51 -2.77
N MET A 72 -17.48 16.45 -2.11
CA MET A 72 -18.26 15.69 -1.13
C MET A 72 -17.38 15.33 0.07
N PRO A 73 -17.93 15.05 1.26
CA PRO A 73 -17.14 14.73 2.43
C PRO A 73 -16.26 13.50 2.22
N VAL A 74 -14.99 13.59 2.59
CA VAL A 74 -14.02 12.47 2.59
C VAL A 74 -13.43 12.36 3.99
N TYR A 75 -13.55 11.18 4.57
CA TYR A 75 -13.02 10.85 5.89
C TYR A 75 -11.85 9.88 5.74
N VAL A 76 -10.92 9.96 6.68
CA VAL A 76 -9.78 9.03 6.77
C VAL A 76 -9.86 8.27 8.08
N GLY A 77 -9.80 6.94 8.02
CA GLY A 77 -9.74 6.08 9.19
C GLY A 77 -8.55 5.13 9.13
N MET A 78 -7.77 5.08 10.20
CA MET A 78 -6.58 4.22 10.28
C MET A 78 -6.80 3.06 11.26
N ARG A 79 -6.30 1.88 10.89
CA ARG A 79 -6.52 0.67 11.69
C ARG A 79 -5.70 0.65 12.96
N ASN A 80 -4.43 1.05 12.88
CA ASN A 80 -3.48 0.86 13.97
C ASN A 80 -2.98 2.17 14.59
N TRP A 81 -3.31 3.32 14.00
CA TRP A 81 -2.94 4.64 14.52
C TRP A 81 -4.03 5.68 14.29
N ARG A 82 -3.81 6.92 14.74
CA ARG A 82 -4.77 8.04 14.60
C ARG A 82 -4.77 8.62 13.18
N PRO A 83 -5.96 9.06 12.70
CA PRO A 83 -7.29 8.94 13.29
C PRO A 83 -7.81 7.48 13.22
N PHE A 84 -8.25 6.93 14.35
CA PHE A 84 -8.72 5.54 14.38
C PHE A 84 -10.05 5.39 13.65
N ILE A 85 -10.25 4.27 12.93
CA ILE A 85 -11.51 3.93 12.24
C ILE A 85 -12.73 4.17 13.15
N SER A 86 -12.68 3.71 14.39
CA SER A 86 -13.79 3.87 15.34
C SER A 86 -14.10 5.32 15.71
N GLN A 87 -13.10 6.20 15.70
CA GLN A 87 -13.29 7.63 15.94
C GLN A 87 -13.89 8.30 14.71
N THR A 88 -13.36 7.96 13.54
CA THR A 88 -13.83 8.48 12.25
C THR A 88 -15.28 8.11 11.99
N LEU A 89 -15.69 6.86 12.26
CA LEU A 89 -17.09 6.45 12.10
C LEU A 89 -18.04 7.24 13.03
N ARG A 90 -17.65 7.44 14.29
CA ARG A 90 -18.45 8.29 15.21
C ARG A 90 -18.58 9.73 14.70
N GLN A 91 -17.51 10.29 14.14
CA GLN A 91 -17.55 11.61 13.53
C GLN A 91 -18.49 11.65 12.34
N MET A 92 -18.46 10.65 11.46
CA MET A 92 -19.36 10.56 10.31
C MET A 92 -20.83 10.55 10.74
N VAL A 93 -21.18 9.73 11.75
CA VAL A 93 -22.55 9.72 12.31
C VAL A 93 -22.92 11.08 12.91
N THR A 94 -22.02 11.71 13.66
CA THR A 94 -22.24 13.05 14.23
C THR A 94 -22.48 14.11 13.15
N ASP A 95 -21.80 13.99 12.00
CA ASP A 95 -21.93 14.87 10.84
C ASP A 95 -23.18 14.54 9.98
N GLY A 96 -23.99 13.56 10.40
CA GLY A 96 -25.22 13.16 9.73
C GLY A 96 -25.00 12.28 8.49
N ILE A 97 -23.84 11.65 8.34
CA ILE A 97 -23.57 10.68 7.27
C ILE A 97 -24.25 9.35 7.60
N ASP A 98 -25.00 8.82 6.65
CA ASP A 98 -25.72 7.54 6.78
C ASP A 98 -25.27 6.48 5.74
N HIS A 99 -24.41 6.89 4.80
CA HIS A 99 -23.82 5.99 3.80
C HIS A 99 -22.36 6.35 3.49
N ALA A 100 -21.49 5.35 3.38
CA ALA A 100 -20.10 5.57 3.01
C ALA A 100 -19.65 4.63 1.89
N ILE A 101 -18.99 5.20 0.87
CA ILE A 101 -18.18 4.45 -0.09
C ILE A 101 -16.81 4.26 0.55
N VAL A 102 -16.44 2.99 0.82
CA VAL A 102 -15.24 2.64 1.56
C VAL A 102 -14.15 2.14 0.63
N ILE A 103 -12.99 2.80 0.63
CA ILE A 103 -11.84 2.42 -0.18
C ILE A 103 -10.64 2.18 0.74
N CYS A 104 -10.07 0.97 0.70
CA CYS A 104 -8.78 0.72 1.33
C CYS A 104 -7.66 1.29 0.46
N LEU A 105 -6.73 2.05 1.05
CA LEU A 105 -5.52 2.52 0.38
C LEU A 105 -4.47 1.37 0.28
N ALA A 106 -4.99 0.20 -0.08
CA ALA A 106 -4.30 -1.04 -0.41
C ALA A 106 -5.07 -1.66 -1.58
N PRO A 107 -4.58 -1.54 -2.84
CA PRO A 107 -5.38 -1.85 -4.01
C PRO A 107 -5.61 -3.36 -4.21
N HIS A 108 -4.72 -4.19 -3.68
CA HIS A 108 -4.80 -5.64 -3.78
C HIS A 108 -5.60 -6.24 -2.63
N ASN A 109 -6.60 -7.08 -2.95
CA ASN A 109 -7.39 -7.76 -1.94
C ASN A 109 -6.60 -8.88 -1.27
N SER A 110 -6.64 -8.92 0.05
CA SER A 110 -6.18 -10.05 0.86
C SER A 110 -6.94 -10.07 2.19
N ARG A 111 -7.25 -11.26 2.69
CA ARG A 111 -7.83 -11.41 4.04
C ARG A 111 -6.89 -10.92 5.14
N THR A 112 -5.58 -10.87 4.88
CA THR A 112 -4.55 -10.38 5.81
C THR A 112 -4.31 -8.87 5.73
N SER A 113 -4.93 -8.17 4.78
CA SER A 113 -4.91 -6.71 4.65
C SER A 113 -6.32 -6.13 4.56
N VAL A 114 -6.96 -6.11 3.39
CA VAL A 114 -8.30 -5.58 3.14
C VAL A 114 -9.36 -6.25 4.04
N GLY A 115 -9.26 -7.57 4.25
CA GLY A 115 -10.12 -8.29 5.17
C GLY A 115 -10.02 -7.81 6.63
N LEU A 116 -8.84 -7.37 7.07
CA LEU A 116 -8.67 -6.80 8.42
C LEU A 116 -9.34 -5.43 8.56
N TYR A 117 -9.36 -4.61 7.51
CA TYR A 117 -10.10 -3.35 7.52
C TYR A 117 -11.61 -3.59 7.58
N ARG A 118 -12.13 -4.54 6.78
CA ARG A 118 -13.53 -4.95 6.83
C ARG A 118 -13.92 -5.42 8.23
N ASN A 119 -13.11 -6.27 8.86
CA ASN A 119 -13.32 -6.71 10.23
C ASN A 119 -13.31 -5.57 11.24
N SER A 120 -12.48 -4.55 11.02
CA SER A 120 -12.43 -3.36 11.88
C SER A 120 -13.69 -2.51 11.74
N LEU A 121 -14.22 -2.36 10.53
CA LEU A 121 -15.52 -1.72 10.29
C LEU A 121 -16.64 -2.49 10.99
N ALA A 122 -16.74 -3.80 10.77
CA ALA A 122 -17.79 -4.62 11.35
C ALA A 122 -17.86 -4.57 12.89
N LYS A 123 -16.71 -4.37 13.55
CA LYS A 123 -16.64 -4.21 15.02
C LYS A 123 -17.11 -2.86 15.54
N CYS A 124 -17.16 -1.86 14.69
CA CYS A 124 -17.43 -0.47 15.06
C CYS A 124 -18.72 0.06 14.44
N THR A 125 -19.50 -0.82 13.79
CA THR A 125 -20.69 -0.40 13.00
C THR A 125 -21.75 0.22 13.89
N ASP A 126 -22.16 1.43 13.53
CA ASP A 126 -23.40 2.02 13.94
C ASP A 126 -24.51 1.49 13.00
N PRO A 127 -25.68 1.04 13.49
CA PRO A 127 -26.74 0.51 12.64
C PRO A 127 -27.29 1.55 11.65
N GLU A 128 -27.06 2.84 11.89
CA GLU A 128 -27.50 3.91 11.00
C GLU A 128 -26.55 4.18 9.84
N LEU A 129 -25.31 3.64 9.87
CA LEU A 129 -24.28 3.85 8.84
C LEU A 129 -24.11 2.60 7.96
N SER A 130 -24.46 2.73 6.69
CA SER A 130 -24.32 1.68 5.67
C SER A 130 -23.03 1.87 4.85
N PHE A 131 -22.48 0.78 4.31
CA PHE A 131 -21.23 0.79 3.57
C PHE A 131 -21.35 0.16 2.18
N ASP A 132 -20.77 0.82 1.18
CA ASP A 132 -20.38 0.24 -0.10
C ASP A 132 -18.87 0.05 -0.12
N PHE A 133 -18.41 -1.19 0.05
CA PHE A 133 -17.01 -1.51 0.25
C PHE A 133 -16.34 -1.93 -1.06
N VAL A 134 -15.33 -1.19 -1.50
CA VAL A 134 -14.50 -1.54 -2.65
C VAL A 134 -13.51 -2.63 -2.26
N GLU A 135 -13.72 -3.84 -2.76
CA GLU A 135 -12.92 -5.03 -2.42
C GLU A 135 -11.50 -4.98 -2.94
N SER A 136 -11.34 -4.48 -4.16
CA SER A 136 -10.07 -4.42 -4.88
C SER A 136 -10.15 -3.36 -5.97
N TRP A 137 -9.02 -2.76 -6.32
CA TRP A 137 -8.89 -1.79 -7.40
C TRP A 137 -7.48 -1.77 -7.99
N HIS A 138 -6.82 -2.94 -7.93
CA HIS A 138 -5.44 -3.19 -8.36
C HIS A 138 -5.21 -2.99 -9.86
N ASP A 139 -6.26 -3.09 -10.68
CA ASP A 139 -6.30 -2.96 -12.13
C ASP A 139 -6.87 -1.60 -12.61
N GLN A 140 -7.16 -0.69 -11.68
CA GLN A 140 -7.77 0.60 -12.01
C GLN A 140 -6.87 1.39 -12.98
N PRO A 141 -7.37 1.84 -14.16
CA PRO A 141 -6.53 2.37 -15.23
C PRO A 141 -5.66 3.58 -14.84
N ARG A 142 -6.18 4.49 -14.02
CA ARG A 142 -5.39 5.65 -13.53
C ARG A 142 -4.33 5.26 -12.51
N LEU A 143 -4.58 4.21 -11.71
CA LEU A 143 -3.57 3.65 -10.82
C LEU A 143 -2.41 3.06 -11.64
N ILE A 144 -2.74 2.26 -12.65
CA ILE A 144 -1.74 1.68 -13.56
C ILE A 144 -0.94 2.78 -14.26
N GLN A 145 -1.61 3.81 -14.78
CA GLN A 145 -0.96 4.96 -15.39
C GLN A 145 -0.03 5.67 -14.39
N ALA A 146 -0.46 5.87 -13.13
CA ALA A 146 0.35 6.52 -12.11
C ALA A 146 1.65 5.75 -11.81
N PHE A 147 1.57 4.43 -11.69
CA PHE A 147 2.74 3.59 -11.53
C PHE A 147 3.65 3.62 -12.76
N ALA A 148 3.09 3.54 -13.96
CA ALA A 148 3.85 3.57 -15.21
C ALA A 148 4.61 4.89 -15.39
N GLU A 149 4.01 6.05 -15.08
CA GLU A 149 4.70 7.34 -15.14
C GLU A 149 5.90 7.40 -14.17
N LYS A 150 5.73 6.91 -12.93
CA LYS A 150 6.83 6.85 -11.94
C LYS A 150 7.93 5.89 -12.39
N LEU A 151 7.56 4.76 -12.97
CA LEU A 151 8.49 3.78 -13.50
C LEU A 151 9.30 4.35 -14.66
N VAL A 152 8.65 4.89 -15.69
CA VAL A 152 9.31 5.40 -16.89
C VAL A 152 10.27 6.53 -16.53
N SER A 153 9.78 7.56 -15.82
CA SER A 153 10.61 8.72 -15.47
C SER A 153 11.79 8.36 -14.55
N GLY A 154 11.56 7.49 -13.57
CA GLY A 154 12.60 7.06 -12.64
C GLY A 154 13.65 6.15 -13.29
N ARG A 155 13.19 5.19 -14.11
CA ARG A 155 14.07 4.23 -14.79
C ARG A 155 14.91 4.91 -15.88
N GLU A 156 14.36 5.86 -16.59
CA GLU A 156 15.12 6.64 -17.60
C GLU A 156 16.33 7.33 -16.96
N LYS A 157 16.11 8.03 -15.86
CA LYS A 157 17.19 8.66 -15.10
C LYS A 157 18.21 7.62 -14.59
N ALA A 158 17.73 6.52 -14.00
CA ALA A 158 18.55 5.45 -13.45
C ALA A 158 19.39 4.76 -14.55
N ASN A 159 18.83 4.51 -15.72
CA ASN A 159 19.52 3.94 -16.89
C ASN A 159 20.66 4.88 -17.37
N GLY A 160 20.42 6.19 -17.39
CA GLY A 160 21.47 7.18 -17.71
C GLY A 160 22.62 7.13 -16.72
N GLU A 161 22.33 7.04 -15.42
CA GLU A 161 23.35 6.94 -14.37
C GLU A 161 24.07 5.57 -14.35
N ALA A 162 23.38 4.50 -14.74
CA ALA A 162 23.93 3.15 -14.81
C ALA A 162 24.76 2.89 -16.08
N GLY A 163 24.56 3.68 -17.13
CA GLY A 163 25.16 3.47 -18.45
C GLY A 163 24.53 2.33 -19.23
N GLY A 164 23.31 1.91 -18.90
CA GLY A 164 22.62 0.80 -19.58
C GLY A 164 21.22 0.55 -19.02
N SER A 165 20.46 -0.34 -19.68
CA SER A 165 19.12 -0.72 -19.26
C SER A 165 19.13 -1.56 -17.99
N LEU A 166 18.39 -1.14 -16.97
CA LEU A 166 18.25 -1.83 -15.69
C LEU A 166 17.04 -2.77 -15.70
N PRO A 167 17.18 -4.00 -15.17
CA PRO A 167 16.03 -4.86 -14.90
C PRO A 167 15.16 -4.23 -13.79
N VAL A 168 13.85 -4.43 -13.90
CA VAL A 168 12.86 -3.92 -12.94
C VAL A 168 12.44 -5.03 -11.98
N ILE A 169 12.40 -4.75 -10.69
CA ILE A 169 11.71 -5.58 -9.70
C ILE A 169 10.45 -4.83 -9.26
N PHE A 170 9.28 -5.33 -9.62
CA PHE A 170 8.03 -4.93 -9.01
C PHE A 170 7.94 -5.53 -7.61
N THR A 171 7.56 -4.73 -6.60
CA THR A 171 7.46 -5.24 -5.23
C THR A 171 6.11 -5.01 -4.60
N ALA A 172 5.68 -5.99 -3.78
CA ALA A 172 4.52 -5.91 -2.92
C ALA A 172 4.86 -6.55 -1.56
N HIS A 173 4.04 -6.28 -0.53
CA HIS A 173 4.24 -6.91 0.78
C HIS A 173 4.03 -8.41 0.69
N SER A 174 4.89 -9.21 1.35
CA SER A 174 4.69 -10.65 1.45
C SER A 174 3.51 -10.98 2.39
N VAL A 175 2.84 -12.06 2.11
CA VAL A 175 1.77 -12.62 2.97
C VAL A 175 2.11 -14.08 3.32
N PRO A 176 1.56 -14.67 4.40
CA PRO A 176 1.77 -16.07 4.68
C PRO A 176 1.37 -16.95 3.50
N GLN A 177 2.23 -17.85 3.08
CA GLN A 177 2.00 -18.76 1.93
C GLN A 177 0.68 -19.53 2.07
N ARG A 178 0.33 -19.91 3.28
CA ARG A 178 -0.94 -20.56 3.58
C ARG A 178 -2.16 -19.74 3.13
N THR A 179 -2.09 -18.41 3.25
CA THR A 179 -3.16 -17.50 2.82
C THR A 179 -3.46 -17.69 1.33
N ILE A 180 -2.41 -17.77 0.50
CA ILE A 180 -2.53 -17.99 -0.95
C ILE A 180 -3.07 -19.40 -1.24
N LEU A 181 -2.54 -20.43 -0.59
CA LEU A 181 -2.99 -21.82 -0.77
C LEU A 181 -4.47 -22.03 -0.41
N GLU A 182 -5.01 -21.18 0.44
CA GLU A 182 -6.42 -21.16 0.82
C GLU A 182 -7.30 -20.29 -0.11
N GLY A 183 -6.77 -19.86 -1.26
CA GLY A 183 -7.53 -19.19 -2.32
C GLY A 183 -7.60 -17.65 -2.20
N ASP A 184 -6.68 -17.00 -1.47
CA ASP A 184 -6.59 -15.55 -1.41
C ASP A 184 -6.11 -14.99 -2.78
N PRO A 185 -6.75 -13.97 -3.35
CA PRO A 185 -6.43 -13.48 -4.69
C PRO A 185 -5.18 -12.60 -4.75
N TYR A 186 -4.51 -12.33 -3.64
CA TYR A 186 -3.46 -11.31 -3.51
C TYR A 186 -2.32 -11.49 -4.52
N GLU A 187 -1.77 -12.70 -4.64
CA GLU A 187 -0.66 -12.99 -5.55
C GLU A 187 -1.05 -12.74 -7.02
N THR A 188 -2.23 -13.22 -7.42
CA THR A 188 -2.76 -13.03 -8.77
C THR A 188 -2.95 -11.54 -9.07
N GLN A 189 -3.53 -10.78 -8.14
CA GLN A 189 -3.77 -9.35 -8.31
C GLN A 189 -2.45 -8.56 -8.34
N ALA A 190 -1.47 -8.91 -7.53
CA ALA A 190 -0.15 -8.28 -7.58
C ALA A 190 0.56 -8.54 -8.91
N LEU A 191 0.47 -9.77 -9.43
CA LEU A 191 1.01 -10.12 -10.75
C LEU A 191 0.30 -9.35 -11.86
N GLU A 192 -1.02 -9.29 -11.84
CA GLU A 192 -1.82 -8.55 -12.82
C GLU A 192 -1.46 -7.05 -12.84
N THR A 193 -1.31 -6.42 -11.66
CA THR A 193 -0.83 -5.03 -11.58
C THR A 193 0.56 -4.89 -12.21
N ALA A 194 1.50 -5.80 -11.91
CA ALA A 194 2.84 -5.76 -12.48
C ALA A 194 2.82 -5.89 -14.01
N GLU A 195 2.01 -6.80 -14.55
CA GLU A 195 1.83 -6.99 -15.99
C GLU A 195 1.23 -5.75 -16.68
N LEU A 196 0.18 -5.16 -16.09
CA LEU A 196 -0.46 -3.95 -16.62
C LEU A 196 0.49 -2.75 -16.60
N VAL A 197 1.24 -2.56 -15.50
CA VAL A 197 2.24 -1.48 -15.40
C VAL A 197 3.40 -1.70 -16.36
N ALA A 198 3.89 -2.94 -16.50
CA ALA A 198 4.94 -3.28 -17.46
C ALA A 198 4.51 -3.00 -18.89
N ALA A 199 3.28 -3.41 -19.27
CA ALA A 199 2.70 -3.12 -20.58
C ALA A 199 2.57 -1.61 -20.84
N ALA A 200 2.04 -0.86 -19.86
CA ALA A 200 1.91 0.60 -19.95
C ALA A 200 3.26 1.33 -20.05
N ALA A 201 4.33 0.74 -19.46
CA ALA A 201 5.70 1.23 -19.56
C ALA A 201 6.49 0.64 -20.74
N SER A 202 5.86 -0.14 -21.62
CA SER A 202 6.49 -0.82 -22.76
C SER A 202 7.68 -1.71 -22.37
N LEU A 203 7.59 -2.44 -21.26
CA LEU A 203 8.58 -3.40 -20.84
C LEU A 203 8.31 -4.79 -21.39
N GLU A 204 9.33 -5.43 -21.94
CA GLU A 204 9.26 -6.84 -22.32
C GLU A 204 9.25 -7.74 -21.07
N ARG A 205 8.68 -8.96 -21.19
CA ARG A 205 8.58 -9.90 -20.05
C ARG A 205 9.94 -10.26 -19.43
N SER A 206 11.00 -10.24 -20.21
CA SER A 206 12.36 -10.50 -19.76
C SER A 206 12.99 -9.40 -18.91
N GLU A 207 12.47 -8.16 -19.01
CA GLU A 207 13.04 -6.98 -18.35
C GLU A 207 12.58 -6.81 -16.91
N TRP A 208 11.61 -7.58 -16.45
CA TRP A 208 11.07 -7.41 -15.10
C TRP A 208 10.84 -8.72 -14.34
N ARG A 209 10.74 -8.60 -13.03
CA ARG A 209 10.40 -9.67 -12.08
C ARG A 209 9.39 -9.12 -11.09
N LEU A 210 8.55 -10.00 -10.52
CA LEU A 210 7.74 -9.71 -9.34
C LEU A 210 8.41 -10.37 -8.14
N ALA A 211 8.55 -9.63 -7.03
CA ALA A 211 9.10 -10.13 -5.78
C ALA A 211 8.35 -9.54 -4.59
N PHE A 212 8.45 -10.21 -3.44
CA PHE A 212 7.72 -9.83 -2.23
C PHE A 212 8.71 -9.47 -1.12
N GLN A 213 8.34 -8.46 -0.31
CA GLN A 213 9.16 -7.89 0.77
C GLN A 213 8.46 -7.94 2.12
N SER A 214 9.17 -7.59 3.18
CA SER A 214 8.62 -7.31 4.50
C SER A 214 7.90 -8.51 5.13
N GLN A 215 8.55 -9.67 5.14
CA GLN A 215 8.00 -10.85 5.82
C GLN A 215 7.78 -10.56 7.30
N GLY A 216 6.59 -10.89 7.81
CA GLY A 216 6.29 -10.71 9.23
C GLY A 216 6.97 -11.77 10.11
N MET A 217 6.93 -11.55 11.43
CA MET A 217 7.56 -12.42 12.43
C MET A 217 6.75 -13.69 12.75
N SER A 218 5.63 -13.94 12.09
CA SER A 218 4.87 -15.19 12.28
C SER A 218 5.63 -16.37 11.67
N GLY A 219 5.73 -17.47 12.40
CA GLY A 219 6.36 -18.69 11.88
C GLY A 219 5.65 -19.23 10.64
N GLY A 220 6.38 -19.93 9.77
CA GLY A 220 5.88 -20.55 8.55
C GLY A 220 6.44 -19.95 7.26
N ALA A 221 6.03 -20.51 6.12
CA ALA A 221 6.44 -20.02 4.81
C ALA A 221 5.69 -18.74 4.42
N TRP A 222 6.38 -17.83 3.79
CA TRP A 222 5.87 -16.58 3.25
C TRP A 222 5.92 -16.60 1.73
N LEU A 223 5.03 -15.83 1.10
CA LEU A 223 4.97 -15.69 -0.34
C LEU A 223 6.31 -15.13 -0.89
N GLY A 224 6.83 -15.76 -1.93
CA GLY A 224 8.06 -15.40 -2.61
C GLY A 224 7.89 -15.33 -4.13
N PRO A 225 8.97 -15.11 -4.87
CA PRO A 225 10.34 -14.91 -4.39
C PRO A 225 10.51 -13.64 -3.55
N THR A 226 11.52 -13.63 -2.67
CA THR A 226 11.86 -12.41 -1.93
C THR A 226 12.65 -11.44 -2.82
N VAL A 227 12.60 -10.14 -2.47
CA VAL A 227 13.38 -9.11 -3.18
C VAL A 227 14.88 -9.42 -3.10
N GLU A 228 15.35 -9.85 -1.93
CA GLU A 228 16.77 -10.21 -1.72
C GLU A 228 17.20 -11.35 -2.63
N ALA A 229 16.41 -12.44 -2.69
CA ALA A 229 16.70 -13.57 -3.56
C ALA A 229 16.71 -13.15 -5.04
N THR A 230 15.82 -12.24 -5.42
CA THR A 230 15.71 -11.72 -6.79
C THR A 230 16.90 -10.83 -7.16
N ILE A 231 17.39 -9.98 -6.24
CA ILE A 231 18.60 -9.17 -6.43
C ILE A 231 19.81 -10.09 -6.67
N LEU A 232 19.96 -11.14 -5.83
CA LEU A 232 21.06 -12.10 -5.97
C LEU A 232 20.98 -12.90 -7.29
N ASP A 233 19.78 -13.22 -7.77
CA ASP A 233 19.58 -13.87 -9.05
C ASP A 233 19.95 -12.99 -10.23
N LEU A 234 19.55 -11.73 -10.20
CA LEU A 234 19.94 -10.72 -11.19
C LEU A 234 21.46 -10.50 -11.21
N LYS A 235 22.12 -10.52 -10.03
CA LYS A 235 23.58 -10.48 -9.95
C LYS A 235 24.23 -11.68 -10.65
N ARG A 236 23.74 -12.90 -10.38
CA ARG A 236 24.22 -14.13 -11.06
C ARG A 236 24.00 -14.08 -12.57
N SER A 237 22.96 -13.38 -13.01
CA SER A 237 22.67 -13.15 -14.44
C SER A 237 23.52 -12.05 -15.07
N GLY A 238 24.48 -11.46 -14.33
CA GLY A 238 25.45 -10.50 -14.86
C GLY A 238 25.02 -9.04 -14.78
N TYR A 239 23.89 -8.71 -14.15
CA TYR A 239 23.48 -7.32 -13.98
C TYR A 239 24.34 -6.61 -12.93
N SER A 240 24.67 -5.33 -13.19
CA SER A 240 25.42 -4.46 -12.29
C SER A 240 24.52 -3.51 -11.48
N GLY A 241 23.21 -3.55 -11.71
CA GLY A 241 22.24 -2.74 -11.00
C GLY A 241 20.82 -3.22 -11.22
N VAL A 242 19.90 -2.65 -10.44
CA VAL A 242 18.48 -3.00 -10.44
C VAL A 242 17.63 -1.75 -10.17
N PHE A 243 16.46 -1.70 -10.78
CA PHE A 243 15.45 -0.67 -10.52
C PHE A 243 14.24 -1.29 -9.81
N ILE A 244 13.84 -0.76 -8.64
CA ILE A 244 12.69 -1.25 -7.87
C ILE A 244 11.49 -0.34 -8.09
N GLN A 245 10.34 -0.94 -8.39
CA GLN A 245 9.04 -0.29 -8.49
C GLN A 245 8.08 -0.90 -7.47
N PRO A 246 7.82 -0.22 -6.32
CA PRO A 246 6.77 -0.65 -5.42
C PRO A 246 5.39 -0.51 -6.09
N ILE A 247 4.61 -1.59 -6.09
CA ILE A 247 3.22 -1.60 -6.60
C ILE A 247 2.20 -1.97 -5.53
N GLY A 248 2.66 -2.59 -4.43
CA GLY A 248 1.83 -2.92 -3.27
C GLY A 248 1.64 -1.76 -2.28
N PHE A 249 2.35 -0.65 -2.50
CA PHE A 249 2.35 0.52 -1.62
C PHE A 249 2.06 1.79 -2.40
N LEU A 250 1.14 2.60 -1.91
CA LEU A 250 0.72 3.83 -2.58
C LEU A 250 1.52 5.06 -2.14
N CYS A 251 2.14 5.01 -0.97
CA CYS A 251 2.89 6.14 -0.42
C CYS A 251 4.19 5.70 0.27
N ASP A 252 5.08 6.67 0.48
CA ASP A 252 6.27 6.46 1.30
C ASP A 252 5.87 6.17 2.76
N HIS A 253 6.48 5.16 3.34
CA HIS A 253 6.31 4.73 4.72
C HIS A 253 7.48 3.85 5.14
N ILE A 254 7.49 3.39 6.38
CA ILE A 254 8.64 2.68 6.95
C ILE A 254 9.13 1.50 6.10
N GLU A 255 8.23 0.68 5.54
CA GLU A 255 8.62 -0.51 4.75
C GLU A 255 9.15 -0.17 3.35
N VAL A 256 8.89 1.03 2.84
CA VAL A 256 9.53 1.54 1.62
C VAL A 256 10.87 2.19 1.96
N LEU A 257 10.87 3.12 2.93
CA LEU A 257 12.03 3.93 3.27
C LEU A 257 13.12 3.13 4.00
N TYR A 258 12.76 2.09 4.75
CA TYR A 258 13.73 1.24 5.42
C TYR A 258 14.10 0.02 4.57
N ASP A 259 13.13 -0.79 4.14
CA ASP A 259 13.44 -2.05 3.47
C ASP A 259 14.11 -1.80 2.11
N ILE A 260 13.58 -0.85 1.30
CA ILE A 260 14.11 -0.62 -0.05
C ILE A 260 15.32 0.33 -0.01
N ASP A 261 15.17 1.50 0.64
CA ASP A 261 16.18 2.56 0.54
C ASP A 261 17.39 2.29 1.43
N ILE A 262 17.28 1.42 2.45
CA ILE A 262 18.39 1.05 3.34
C ILE A 262 18.78 -0.41 3.11
N VAL A 263 17.90 -1.38 3.43
CA VAL A 263 18.29 -2.80 3.49
C VAL A 263 18.62 -3.36 2.12
N PHE A 264 17.73 -3.20 1.13
CA PHE A 264 17.98 -3.74 -0.22
C PHE A 264 19.10 -2.99 -0.94
N ARG A 265 19.23 -1.68 -0.68
CA ARG A 265 20.37 -0.90 -1.20
C ARG A 265 21.70 -1.42 -0.65
N GLN A 266 21.81 -1.61 0.66
CA GLN A 266 23.01 -2.16 1.27
C GLN A 266 23.32 -3.58 0.78
N LEU A 267 22.30 -4.43 0.58
CA LEU A 267 22.48 -5.74 -0.02
C LEU A 267 23.05 -5.62 -1.45
N ALA A 268 22.45 -4.77 -2.28
CA ALA A 268 22.92 -4.56 -3.64
C ALA A 268 24.37 -4.07 -3.66
N GLU A 269 24.73 -3.09 -2.83
CA GLU A 269 26.09 -2.55 -2.72
C GLU A 269 27.09 -3.62 -2.26
N LYS A 270 26.74 -4.44 -1.28
CA LYS A 270 27.57 -5.58 -0.83
C LYS A 270 27.86 -6.56 -1.96
N GLU A 271 26.91 -6.76 -2.85
CA GLU A 271 27.06 -7.62 -4.03
C GLU A 271 27.72 -6.89 -5.23
N GLY A 272 28.17 -5.66 -5.06
CA GLY A 272 28.74 -4.83 -6.11
C GLY A 272 27.74 -4.41 -7.19
N MET A 273 26.47 -4.26 -6.80
CA MET A 273 25.38 -3.74 -7.63
C MET A 273 24.95 -2.36 -7.14
N ARG A 274 24.30 -1.60 -8.02
CA ARG A 274 23.61 -0.35 -7.64
C ARG A 274 22.11 -0.55 -7.64
N LEU A 275 21.41 0.13 -6.74
CA LEU A 275 19.97 0.06 -6.64
C LEU A 275 19.35 1.45 -6.78
N TRP A 276 18.34 1.56 -7.63
CA TRP A 276 17.47 2.73 -7.77
C TRP A 276 16.02 2.33 -7.50
N ARG A 277 15.20 3.29 -7.13
CA ARG A 277 13.78 3.09 -6.85
C ARG A 277 12.95 4.17 -7.52
N ALA A 278 11.79 3.79 -8.03
CA ALA A 278 10.74 4.74 -8.39
C ALA A 278 10.22 5.47 -7.15
N GLY A 279 9.89 6.72 -7.27
CA GLY A 279 9.16 7.43 -6.23
C GLY A 279 7.78 6.82 -5.99
N SER A 280 7.32 6.79 -4.73
CA SER A 280 5.96 6.37 -4.39
C SER A 280 4.92 7.33 -5.01
N LEU A 281 3.67 6.89 -5.12
CA LEU A 281 2.60 7.72 -5.70
C LEU A 281 2.26 8.92 -4.81
N ASN A 282 2.30 8.74 -3.50
CA ASN A 282 2.01 9.77 -2.50
C ASN A 282 0.68 10.50 -2.79
N ASP A 283 0.73 11.79 -3.04
CA ASP A 283 -0.39 12.67 -3.40
C ASP A 283 -0.54 12.90 -4.92
N SER A 284 0.00 12.00 -5.73
CA SER A 284 -0.01 12.10 -7.18
C SER A 284 -1.41 12.41 -7.74
N PRO A 285 -1.54 13.39 -8.64
CA PRO A 285 -2.82 13.73 -9.27
C PRO A 285 -3.51 12.54 -9.95
N LEU A 286 -2.75 11.59 -10.50
CA LEU A 286 -3.29 10.37 -11.10
C LEU A 286 -3.84 9.40 -10.06
N LEU A 287 -3.19 9.26 -8.90
CA LEU A 287 -3.75 8.47 -7.80
C LEU A 287 -5.06 9.07 -7.29
N ILE A 288 -5.12 10.38 -7.11
CA ILE A 288 -6.36 11.06 -6.71
C ILE A 288 -7.45 10.91 -7.78
N SER A 289 -7.08 10.92 -9.08
CA SER A 289 -8.03 10.64 -10.17
C SER A 289 -8.52 9.19 -10.15
N ALA A 290 -7.65 8.22 -9.84
CA ALA A 290 -8.05 6.82 -9.66
C ALA A 290 -9.11 6.68 -8.55
N LEU A 291 -8.87 7.30 -7.39
CA LEU A 291 -9.82 7.29 -6.27
C LEU A 291 -11.14 7.99 -6.63
N GLU A 292 -11.08 9.12 -7.35
CA GLU A 292 -12.28 9.81 -7.85
C GLU A 292 -13.11 8.92 -8.77
N GLU A 293 -12.49 8.29 -9.77
CA GLU A 293 -13.18 7.40 -10.73
C GLU A 293 -13.85 6.21 -10.01
N LEU A 294 -13.18 5.63 -9.00
CA LEU A 294 -13.77 4.58 -8.16
C LEU A 294 -15.03 5.07 -7.44
N VAL A 295 -14.96 6.25 -6.81
CA VAL A 295 -16.12 6.81 -6.11
C VAL A 295 -17.27 7.08 -7.07
N ARG A 296 -17.00 7.74 -8.22
CA ARG A 296 -18.03 8.05 -9.22
C ARG A 296 -18.69 6.78 -9.75
N SER A 297 -17.93 5.74 -10.05
CA SER A 297 -18.48 4.47 -10.52
C SER A 297 -19.45 3.83 -9.52
N ARG A 298 -19.25 4.04 -8.22
CA ARG A 298 -20.14 3.55 -7.16
C ARG A 298 -21.37 4.43 -6.96
N LEU A 299 -21.23 5.73 -7.16
CA LEU A 299 -22.38 6.67 -7.13
C LEU A 299 -23.34 6.45 -8.31
N ASP A 300 -22.79 6.11 -9.49
CA ASP A 300 -23.56 5.90 -10.73
C ASP A 300 -24.16 4.48 -10.80
N ALA A 301 -23.65 3.53 -10.02
CA ALA A 301 -24.18 2.16 -9.98
C ALA A 301 -25.60 2.13 -9.39
N PRO A 302 -26.56 1.40 -9.98
CA PRO A 302 -27.87 1.22 -9.38
C PRO A 302 -27.71 0.55 -8.02
N ARG A 303 -28.21 1.20 -6.97
CA ARG A 303 -28.11 0.68 -5.59
C ARG A 303 -28.80 -0.67 -5.51
N GLN A 304 -28.05 -1.72 -5.20
CA GLN A 304 -28.63 -2.99 -4.82
C GLN A 304 -29.30 -2.82 -3.45
N THR A 305 -30.61 -2.78 -3.41
CA THR A 305 -31.40 -2.90 -2.17
C THR A 305 -31.13 -4.30 -1.61
N GLN A 306 -30.31 -4.39 -0.56
CA GLN A 306 -30.24 -5.58 0.31
C GLN A 306 -31.38 -5.55 1.33
#